data_72cec575a96fa66182203b47009a3446
#
_entry.id   72cec575a96fa66182203b47009a3446
#
_cell.length_a   1.000
_cell.length_b   1.000
_cell.length_c   1.000
_cell.angle_alpha   90.00
_cell.angle_beta   90.00
_cell.angle_gamma   90.00
#
_symmetry.space_group_name_H-M   'P 1'
#
loop_
_entity.id
_entity.type
_entity.pdbx_description
1 polymer ?
#
loop_
_entity_poly.entity_id
_entity_poly.type
_entity_poly.pdbx_seq_one_letter_code
_entity_poly.pdbx_strand_id
1 'polypeptide(L)'
;MVASSTPPNPGPVTAGDRTVTGGRTLMLVLATVGFALNFWAWALLSPLAPRFRDELGLNSFQESLVVAVPVIVGSLGRIPIGALADRYGGRLMFPVVSLITVLPVLFLGLVGHSALAALLIGGFFLGIGGTVFAVGVPFVSAWFPPEKQGLAIGVYGMGMGGTAISALTTVRLVDAGNTATPFLLCAVALLIYASVAWYLLRDAPGRTPPTESVTARLNQTVRLPATWAASALYAVSFGGFVAFSVYLPSYLRTAYDLSQTDAANRMAGFVLLAVVMRPVGGWLADRFDAPTVLAATLCAVVIAASVQATTPDLAPIGTLAFLVLAAALGAGSGATFALVALIAPAGKVGAVTGFVGAAGGLGGFVP
;
A
#
# COMPACT_ATOMS: atom_id res chain seq x y z
N MET A 1 -8.10 -41.80 35.42
CA MET A 1 -8.98 -41.79 34.25
C MET A 1 -9.09 -40.33 33.78
N VAL A 2 -8.33 -39.94 32.76
CA VAL A 2 -8.40 -38.61 32.15
C VAL A 2 -9.36 -38.74 30.97
N ALA A 3 -10.53 -38.08 31.05
CA ALA A 3 -11.51 -38.04 29.96
C ALA A 3 -10.94 -37.22 28.82
N SER A 4 -10.70 -37.87 27.66
CA SER A 4 -10.39 -37.18 26.39
C SER A 4 -11.64 -36.49 25.87
N SER A 5 -11.70 -35.18 26.03
CA SER A 5 -12.71 -34.36 25.35
C SER A 5 -12.32 -34.18 23.89
N THR A 6 -12.90 -34.97 23.02
CA THR A 6 -12.89 -34.73 21.57
C THR A 6 -13.54 -33.37 21.29
N PRO A 7 -12.94 -32.46 20.50
CA PRO A 7 -13.59 -31.21 20.14
C PRO A 7 -14.85 -31.52 19.33
N PRO A 8 -15.93 -30.74 19.49
CA PRO A 8 -17.19 -30.97 18.78
C PRO A 8 -16.95 -30.82 17.27
N ASN A 9 -17.49 -31.81 16.54
CA ASN A 9 -17.49 -31.82 15.08
C ASN A 9 -18.16 -30.53 14.56
N PRO A 10 -17.51 -29.70 13.71
CA PRO A 10 -18.15 -28.52 13.16
C PRO A 10 -19.36 -28.99 12.34
N GLY A 11 -20.54 -28.61 12.76
CA GLY A 11 -21.80 -28.94 12.08
C GLY A 11 -21.81 -28.43 10.61
N PRO A 12 -22.74 -28.93 9.76
CA PRO A 12 -22.78 -28.60 8.36
C PRO A 12 -22.93 -27.06 8.16
N VAL A 13 -22.04 -26.47 7.35
CA VAL A 13 -22.07 -25.06 6.97
C VAL A 13 -23.44 -24.70 6.38
N THR A 14 -24.23 -23.88 7.06
CA THR A 14 -25.57 -23.49 6.63
C THR A 14 -25.53 -22.57 5.41
N ALA A 15 -26.62 -22.50 4.65
CA ALA A 15 -26.73 -21.62 3.47
C ALA A 15 -26.47 -20.14 3.82
N GLY A 16 -26.85 -19.70 5.04
CA GLY A 16 -26.56 -18.35 5.55
C GLY A 16 -25.07 -18.08 5.72
N ASP A 17 -24.30 -19.09 6.14
CA ASP A 17 -22.85 -18.97 6.33
C ASP A 17 -22.09 -18.86 4.99
N ARG A 18 -22.60 -19.52 3.94
CA ARG A 18 -22.06 -19.42 2.57
C ARG A 18 -22.30 -18.05 1.94
N THR A 19 -23.45 -17.44 2.17
CA THR A 19 -23.78 -16.10 1.64
C THR A 19 -22.95 -15.00 2.31
N VAL A 20 -22.72 -15.10 3.61
CA VAL A 20 -21.84 -14.17 4.34
C VAL A 20 -20.37 -14.35 3.92
N THR A 21 -19.91 -15.57 3.74
CA THR A 21 -18.55 -15.88 3.28
C THR A 21 -18.31 -15.37 1.85
N GLY A 22 -19.25 -15.57 0.94
CA GLY A 22 -19.19 -15.04 -0.43
C GLY A 22 -19.16 -13.52 -0.47
N GLY A 23 -19.92 -12.86 0.41
CA GLY A 23 -19.92 -11.41 0.58
C GLY A 23 -18.56 -10.87 1.04
N ARG A 24 -17.92 -11.49 2.04
CA ARG A 24 -16.59 -11.10 2.55
C ARG A 24 -15.52 -11.15 1.46
N THR A 25 -15.47 -12.25 0.71
CA THR A 25 -14.48 -12.41 -0.37
C THR A 25 -14.68 -11.37 -1.46
N LEU A 26 -15.92 -11.10 -1.87
CA LEU A 26 -16.21 -10.06 -2.87
C LEU A 26 -15.76 -8.68 -2.38
N MET A 27 -16.03 -8.32 -1.12
CA MET A 27 -15.62 -7.04 -0.54
C MET A 27 -14.09 -6.92 -0.51
N LEU A 28 -13.37 -7.99 -0.14
CA LEU A 28 -11.91 -8.01 -0.16
C LEU A 28 -11.35 -7.84 -1.58
N VAL A 29 -11.88 -8.56 -2.57
CA VAL A 29 -11.45 -8.46 -3.97
C VAL A 29 -11.69 -7.05 -4.50
N LEU A 30 -12.90 -6.50 -4.31
CA LEU A 30 -13.21 -5.14 -4.77
C LEU A 30 -12.33 -4.09 -4.12
N ALA A 31 -12.07 -4.20 -2.80
CA ALA A 31 -11.18 -3.30 -2.10
C ALA A 31 -9.73 -3.40 -2.63
N THR A 32 -9.23 -4.62 -2.85
CA THR A 32 -7.87 -4.86 -3.37
C THR A 32 -7.71 -4.34 -4.79
N VAL A 33 -8.68 -4.58 -5.67
CA VAL A 33 -8.69 -4.03 -7.03
C VAL A 33 -8.73 -2.49 -7.00
N GLY A 34 -9.59 -1.91 -6.15
CA GLY A 34 -9.65 -0.45 -5.99
C GLY A 34 -8.33 0.12 -5.50
N PHE A 35 -7.67 -0.56 -4.57
CA PHE A 35 -6.34 -0.18 -4.13
C PHE A 35 -5.33 -0.23 -5.28
N ALA A 36 -5.29 -1.32 -6.05
CA ALA A 36 -4.37 -1.48 -7.17
C ALA A 36 -4.57 -0.41 -8.25
N LEU A 37 -5.81 -0.10 -8.62
CA LEU A 37 -6.10 0.91 -9.64
C LEU A 37 -5.74 2.34 -9.19
N ASN A 38 -6.05 2.70 -7.94
CA ASN A 38 -5.66 4.00 -7.40
C ASN A 38 -4.14 4.13 -7.25
N PHE A 39 -3.42 3.04 -6.92
CA PHE A 39 -1.96 3.02 -6.86
C PHE A 39 -1.32 3.00 -8.24
N TRP A 40 -1.95 2.42 -9.25
CA TRP A 40 -1.55 2.61 -10.63
C TRP A 40 -1.61 4.10 -11.01
N ALA A 41 -2.74 4.78 -10.75
CA ALA A 41 -2.88 6.21 -10.98
C ALA A 41 -1.81 7.03 -10.25
N TRP A 42 -1.68 6.80 -8.96
CA TRP A 42 -0.73 7.50 -8.08
C TRP A 42 0.72 7.41 -8.56
N ALA A 43 1.11 6.30 -9.18
CA ALA A 43 2.47 6.06 -9.65
C ALA A 43 2.70 6.44 -11.12
N LEU A 44 1.74 7.02 -11.85
CA LEU A 44 1.86 7.30 -13.29
C LEU A 44 3.02 8.25 -13.64
N LEU A 45 3.31 9.23 -12.78
CA LEU A 45 4.37 10.21 -13.04
C LEU A 45 5.77 9.62 -12.87
N SER A 46 5.95 8.66 -11.96
CA SER A 46 7.27 8.14 -11.61
C SER A 46 8.04 7.53 -12.80
N PRO A 47 7.47 6.61 -13.61
CA PRO A 47 8.18 6.07 -14.76
C PRO A 47 8.36 7.07 -15.91
N LEU A 48 7.60 8.17 -15.92
CA LEU A 48 7.70 9.23 -16.93
C LEU A 48 8.60 10.40 -16.52
N ALA A 49 9.06 10.45 -15.28
CA ALA A 49 9.87 11.57 -14.76
C ALA A 49 11.13 11.83 -15.60
N PRO A 50 11.92 10.83 -16.03
CA PRO A 50 13.07 11.07 -16.90
C PRO A 50 12.67 11.68 -18.24
N ARG A 51 11.56 11.23 -18.83
CA ARG A 51 11.04 11.76 -20.10
C ARG A 51 10.63 13.23 -19.96
N PHE A 52 9.90 13.58 -18.90
CA PHE A 52 9.54 14.98 -18.62
C PHE A 52 10.77 15.86 -18.34
N ARG A 53 11.82 15.27 -17.74
CA ARG A 53 13.09 15.95 -17.59
C ARG A 53 13.68 16.35 -18.93
N ASP A 54 13.73 15.43 -19.88
CA ASP A 54 14.31 15.68 -21.20
C ASP A 54 13.43 16.61 -22.05
N GLU A 55 12.10 16.41 -22.03
CA GLU A 55 11.15 17.21 -22.83
C GLU A 55 11.02 18.67 -22.32
N LEU A 56 11.07 18.89 -21.00
CA LEU A 56 10.89 20.20 -20.38
C LEU A 56 12.18 20.87 -19.92
N GLY A 57 13.35 20.21 -20.10
CA GLY A 57 14.64 20.73 -19.66
C GLY A 57 14.77 20.84 -18.14
N LEU A 58 14.18 19.91 -17.37
CA LEU A 58 14.16 19.95 -15.92
C LEU A 58 15.55 19.60 -15.35
N ASN A 59 15.91 20.26 -14.27
CA ASN A 59 17.07 19.82 -13.48
C ASN A 59 16.71 18.63 -12.57
N SER A 60 17.73 17.97 -11.98
CA SER A 60 17.53 16.77 -11.14
C SER A 60 16.63 16.99 -9.93
N PHE A 61 16.64 18.21 -9.35
CA PHE A 61 15.76 18.56 -8.23
C PHE A 61 14.29 18.66 -8.70
N GLN A 62 14.04 19.28 -9.83
CA GLN A 62 12.70 19.42 -10.41
C GLN A 62 12.12 18.06 -10.82
N GLU A 63 12.94 17.19 -11.41
CA GLU A 63 12.56 15.79 -11.69
C GLU A 63 12.16 15.04 -10.42
N SER A 64 12.97 15.17 -9.37
CA SER A 64 12.68 14.57 -8.07
C SER A 64 11.36 15.08 -7.47
N LEU A 65 11.05 16.37 -7.63
CA LEU A 65 9.78 16.95 -7.16
C LEU A 65 8.57 16.36 -7.88
N VAL A 66 8.66 16.09 -9.19
CA VAL A 66 7.56 15.47 -9.95
C VAL A 66 7.16 14.11 -9.35
N VAL A 67 8.12 13.36 -8.84
CA VAL A 67 7.88 12.06 -8.18
C VAL A 67 7.50 12.24 -6.70
N ALA A 68 8.19 13.13 -5.99
CA ALA A 68 8.03 13.28 -4.54
C ALA A 68 6.69 13.90 -4.13
N VAL A 69 6.19 14.88 -4.88
CA VAL A 69 4.95 15.60 -4.52
C VAL A 69 3.75 14.66 -4.40
N PRO A 70 3.42 13.79 -5.38
CA PRO A 70 2.34 12.83 -5.22
C PRO A 70 2.54 11.89 -4.02
N VAL A 71 3.78 11.48 -3.75
CA VAL A 71 4.11 10.55 -2.65
C VAL A 71 3.89 11.22 -1.30
N ILE A 72 4.34 12.45 -1.12
CA ILE A 72 4.17 13.22 0.12
C ILE A 72 2.68 13.46 0.38
N VAL A 73 1.96 13.95 -0.62
CA VAL A 73 0.51 14.21 -0.50
C VAL A 73 -0.27 12.93 -0.25
N GLY A 74 0.05 11.85 -0.96
CA GLY A 74 -0.56 10.54 -0.76
C GLY A 74 -0.28 9.98 0.64
N SER A 75 0.92 10.19 1.17
CA SER A 75 1.28 9.75 2.51
C SER A 75 0.56 10.57 3.59
N LEU A 76 0.69 11.89 3.58
CA LEU A 76 0.06 12.77 4.57
C LEU A 76 -1.47 12.76 4.48
N GLY A 77 -2.01 12.68 3.27
CA GLY A 77 -3.45 12.61 3.00
C GLY A 77 -4.12 11.36 3.59
N ARG A 78 -3.37 10.30 3.89
CA ARG A 78 -3.90 9.12 4.62
C ARG A 78 -4.45 9.48 5.99
N ILE A 79 -3.89 10.48 6.65
CA ILE A 79 -4.31 10.91 7.99
C ILE A 79 -5.79 11.36 7.99
N PRO A 80 -6.19 12.41 7.24
CA PRO A 80 -7.60 12.80 7.19
C PRO A 80 -8.49 11.76 6.52
N ILE A 81 -8.02 11.09 5.46
CA ILE A 81 -8.84 10.10 4.74
C ILE A 81 -9.13 8.88 5.62
N GLY A 82 -8.20 8.43 6.45
CA GLY A 82 -8.45 7.34 7.41
C GLY A 82 -9.55 7.69 8.41
N ALA A 83 -9.54 8.91 8.96
CA ALA A 83 -10.60 9.38 9.86
C ALA A 83 -11.95 9.56 9.14
N LEU A 84 -11.94 9.98 7.86
CA LEU A 84 -13.13 10.04 7.03
C LEU A 84 -13.67 8.65 6.70
N ALA A 85 -12.79 7.66 6.47
CA ALA A 85 -13.18 6.28 6.23
C ALA A 85 -13.88 5.65 7.46
N ASP A 86 -13.40 5.95 8.67
CA ASP A 86 -14.11 5.54 9.89
C ASP A 86 -15.53 6.14 9.96
N ARG A 87 -15.68 7.40 9.54
CA ARG A 87 -16.97 8.12 9.62
C ARG A 87 -17.94 7.70 8.54
N TYR A 88 -17.50 7.68 7.28
CA TYR A 88 -18.37 7.52 6.11
C TYR A 88 -18.41 6.08 5.58
N GLY A 89 -17.48 5.22 5.98
CA GLY A 89 -17.36 3.84 5.54
C GLY A 89 -16.65 3.66 4.20
N GLY A 90 -16.20 2.44 3.96
CA GLY A 90 -15.51 2.10 2.72
C GLY A 90 -16.42 2.11 1.52
N ARG A 91 -17.70 1.75 1.69
CA ARG A 91 -18.70 1.78 0.62
C ARG A 91 -18.74 3.12 -0.12
N LEU A 92 -18.66 4.23 0.63
CA LEU A 92 -18.66 5.57 0.05
C LEU A 92 -17.25 6.04 -0.33
N MET A 93 -16.27 5.79 0.55
CA MET A 93 -14.95 6.37 0.40
C MET A 93 -14.15 5.81 -0.79
N PHE A 94 -14.29 4.51 -1.11
CA PHE A 94 -13.60 3.93 -2.27
C PHE A 94 -14.00 4.59 -3.60
N PRO A 95 -15.30 4.64 -3.97
CA PRO A 95 -15.70 5.30 -5.22
C PRO A 95 -15.41 6.80 -5.19
N VAL A 96 -15.57 7.49 -4.06
CA VAL A 96 -15.29 8.93 -3.96
C VAL A 96 -13.81 9.24 -4.19
N VAL A 97 -12.90 8.53 -3.52
CA VAL A 97 -11.45 8.71 -3.72
C VAL A 97 -11.06 8.41 -5.17
N SER A 98 -11.61 7.33 -5.75
CA SER A 98 -11.33 6.96 -7.14
C SER A 98 -11.84 8.02 -8.13
N LEU A 99 -13.06 8.55 -7.94
CA LEU A 99 -13.61 9.61 -8.80
C LEU A 99 -12.82 10.93 -8.69
N ILE A 100 -12.42 11.31 -7.47
CA ILE A 100 -11.57 12.49 -7.28
C ILE A 100 -10.22 12.30 -7.97
N THR A 101 -9.66 11.08 -7.93
CA THR A 101 -8.38 10.77 -8.58
C THR A 101 -8.47 10.82 -10.11
N VAL A 102 -9.64 10.57 -10.71
CA VAL A 102 -9.83 10.72 -12.18
C VAL A 102 -9.51 12.12 -12.65
N LEU A 103 -9.85 13.16 -11.88
CA LEU A 103 -9.66 14.57 -12.30
C LEU A 103 -8.18 14.92 -12.57
N PRO A 104 -7.23 14.69 -11.61
CA PRO A 104 -5.81 14.95 -11.87
C PRO A 104 -5.22 13.99 -12.91
N VAL A 105 -5.71 12.76 -13.03
CA VAL A 105 -5.27 11.83 -14.08
C VAL A 105 -5.61 12.40 -15.45
N LEU A 106 -6.86 12.84 -15.68
CA LEU A 106 -7.25 13.46 -16.95
C LEU A 106 -6.52 14.78 -17.20
N PHE A 107 -6.38 15.62 -16.17
CA PHE A 107 -5.62 16.87 -16.29
C PHE A 107 -4.19 16.62 -16.74
N LEU A 108 -3.47 15.70 -16.12
CA LEU A 108 -2.09 15.36 -16.46
C LEU A 108 -2.00 14.76 -17.88
N GLY A 109 -2.90 13.88 -18.25
CA GLY A 109 -2.92 13.26 -19.57
C GLY A 109 -3.22 14.21 -20.71
N LEU A 110 -4.08 15.20 -20.50
CA LEU A 110 -4.55 16.09 -21.57
C LEU A 110 -3.75 17.39 -21.68
N VAL A 111 -3.36 17.97 -20.55
CA VAL A 111 -2.78 19.34 -20.52
C VAL A 111 -1.58 19.43 -19.56
N GLY A 112 -1.65 18.77 -18.43
CA GLY A 112 -0.75 18.99 -17.28
C GLY A 112 0.69 18.52 -17.48
N HIS A 113 0.99 17.79 -18.55
CA HIS A 113 2.33 17.31 -18.86
C HIS A 113 3.20 18.34 -19.63
N SER A 114 2.66 19.50 -19.98
CA SER A 114 3.32 20.51 -20.82
C SER A 114 4.22 21.50 -20.06
N ALA A 115 4.14 21.54 -18.73
CA ALA A 115 4.93 22.46 -17.89
C ALA A 115 5.16 21.90 -16.49
N LEU A 116 6.30 22.23 -15.87
CA LEU A 116 6.62 21.81 -14.50
C LEU A 116 5.55 22.18 -13.48
N ALA A 117 5.06 23.43 -13.52
CA ALA A 117 4.02 23.88 -12.59
C ALA A 117 2.74 23.05 -12.72
N ALA A 118 2.34 22.69 -13.93
CA ALA A 118 1.17 21.85 -14.17
C ALA A 118 1.41 20.41 -13.72
N LEU A 119 2.61 19.85 -13.94
CA LEU A 119 3.01 18.54 -13.40
C LEU A 119 2.93 18.51 -11.87
N LEU A 120 3.42 19.54 -11.18
CA LEU A 120 3.39 19.62 -9.73
C LEU A 120 1.98 19.78 -9.18
N ILE A 121 1.15 20.63 -9.80
CA ILE A 121 -0.27 20.80 -9.42
C ILE A 121 -1.05 19.50 -9.66
N GLY A 122 -0.90 18.90 -10.83
CA GLY A 122 -1.54 17.62 -11.15
C GLY A 122 -1.05 16.51 -10.22
N GLY A 123 0.26 16.45 -9.95
CA GLY A 123 0.88 15.52 -9.02
C GLY A 123 0.40 15.67 -7.58
N PHE A 124 0.22 16.91 -7.12
CA PHE A 124 -0.37 17.20 -5.80
C PHE A 124 -1.75 16.54 -5.65
N PHE A 125 -2.66 16.79 -6.58
CA PHE A 125 -4.00 16.19 -6.53
C PHE A 125 -3.98 14.69 -6.84
N LEU A 126 -3.05 14.21 -7.68
CA LEU A 126 -2.86 12.78 -7.95
C LEU A 126 -2.49 12.02 -6.67
N GLY A 127 -1.82 12.66 -5.73
CA GLY A 127 -1.51 12.12 -4.41
C GLY A 127 -2.73 11.56 -3.67
N ILE A 128 -3.94 12.08 -3.94
CA ILE A 128 -5.19 11.60 -3.34
C ILE A 128 -5.39 10.10 -3.63
N GLY A 129 -5.03 9.60 -4.81
CA GLY A 129 -5.07 8.17 -5.12
C GLY A 129 -4.26 7.30 -4.13
N GLY A 130 -3.11 7.82 -3.66
CA GLY A 130 -2.28 7.14 -2.65
C GLY A 130 -2.92 7.02 -1.27
N THR A 131 -4.00 7.75 -1.01
CA THR A 131 -4.71 7.73 0.29
C THR A 131 -5.66 6.55 0.44
N VAL A 132 -6.05 5.88 -0.64
CA VAL A 132 -7.04 4.78 -0.65
C VAL A 132 -6.65 3.64 0.28
N PHE A 133 -5.37 3.45 0.54
CA PHE A 133 -4.88 2.47 1.51
C PHE A 133 -5.52 2.65 2.90
N ALA A 134 -5.65 3.90 3.36
CA ALA A 134 -6.25 4.20 4.66
C ALA A 134 -7.77 3.96 4.70
N VAL A 135 -8.43 3.87 3.54
CA VAL A 135 -9.84 3.48 3.45
C VAL A 135 -10.03 1.97 3.64
N GLY A 136 -9.15 1.17 3.05
CA GLY A 136 -9.38 -0.25 2.95
C GLY A 136 -9.03 -1.05 4.20
N VAL A 137 -8.03 -0.63 5.00
CA VAL A 137 -7.69 -1.36 6.22
C VAL A 137 -8.87 -1.45 7.19
N PRO A 138 -9.53 -0.32 7.60
CA PRO A 138 -10.71 -0.40 8.45
C PRO A 138 -11.89 -1.10 7.78
N PHE A 139 -12.05 -0.95 6.47
CA PHE A 139 -13.11 -1.62 5.72
C PHE A 139 -12.94 -3.13 5.72
N VAL A 140 -11.75 -3.63 5.36
CA VAL A 140 -11.46 -5.07 5.32
C VAL A 140 -11.49 -5.69 6.72
N SER A 141 -10.88 -5.05 7.72
CA SER A 141 -10.89 -5.56 9.09
C SER A 141 -12.30 -5.73 9.64
N ALA A 142 -13.23 -4.85 9.27
CA ALA A 142 -14.62 -4.95 9.72
C ALA A 142 -15.39 -6.15 9.12
N TRP A 143 -14.97 -6.66 7.95
CA TRP A 143 -15.61 -7.80 7.29
C TRP A 143 -15.11 -9.16 7.79
N PHE A 144 -13.91 -9.22 8.38
CA PHE A 144 -13.27 -10.48 8.77
C PHE A 144 -13.21 -10.63 10.29
N PRO A 145 -13.39 -11.85 10.81
CA PRO A 145 -13.23 -12.09 12.25
C PRO A 145 -11.75 -11.92 12.65
N PRO A 146 -11.47 -11.62 13.93
CA PRO A 146 -10.11 -11.31 14.41
C PRO A 146 -9.04 -12.32 13.96
N GLU A 147 -9.37 -13.62 13.92
CA GLU A 147 -8.46 -14.72 13.58
C GLU A 147 -8.07 -14.77 12.09
N LYS A 148 -8.69 -13.95 11.25
CA LYS A 148 -8.46 -13.88 9.80
C LYS A 148 -8.23 -12.45 9.29
N GLN A 149 -8.17 -11.48 10.19
CA GLN A 149 -7.99 -10.07 9.80
C GLN A 149 -6.62 -9.82 9.21
N GLY A 150 -5.57 -10.40 9.78
CA GLY A 150 -4.20 -10.22 9.31
C GLY A 150 -4.02 -10.72 7.88
N LEU A 151 -4.48 -11.93 7.58
CA LEU A 151 -4.45 -12.47 6.22
C LEU A 151 -5.25 -11.57 5.25
N ALA A 152 -6.47 -11.19 5.62
CA ALA A 152 -7.32 -10.37 4.76
C ALA A 152 -6.71 -8.98 4.48
N ILE A 153 -6.17 -8.32 5.50
CA ILE A 153 -5.49 -7.03 5.34
C ILE A 153 -4.18 -7.20 4.55
N GLY A 154 -3.48 -8.31 4.74
CA GLY A 154 -2.29 -8.65 3.94
C GLY A 154 -2.62 -8.82 2.46
N VAL A 155 -3.71 -9.52 2.11
CA VAL A 155 -4.23 -9.65 0.73
C VAL A 155 -4.64 -8.29 0.18
N TYR A 156 -5.38 -7.49 0.96
CA TYR A 156 -5.67 -6.11 0.58
C TYR A 156 -4.40 -5.33 0.28
N GLY A 157 -3.38 -5.49 1.11
CA GLY A 157 -2.07 -4.86 0.96
C GLY A 157 -1.36 -5.17 -0.37
N MET A 158 -1.68 -6.29 -1.04
CA MET A 158 -1.15 -6.60 -2.36
C MET A 158 -1.59 -5.59 -3.44
N GLY A 159 -2.67 -4.82 -3.19
CA GLY A 159 -3.10 -3.77 -4.09
C GLY A 159 -2.04 -2.70 -4.36
N MET A 160 -1.02 -2.56 -3.49
CA MET A 160 0.14 -1.73 -3.79
C MET A 160 0.89 -2.18 -5.06
N GLY A 161 0.68 -3.41 -5.54
CA GLY A 161 1.16 -3.87 -6.83
C GLY A 161 0.69 -3.04 -8.04
N GLY A 162 -0.30 -2.15 -7.84
CA GLY A 162 -0.66 -1.12 -8.82
C GLY A 162 0.53 -0.24 -9.24
N THR A 163 1.48 0.01 -8.35
CA THR A 163 2.73 0.71 -8.69
C THR A 163 3.59 -0.09 -9.68
N ALA A 164 3.63 -1.41 -9.54
CA ALA A 164 4.31 -2.28 -10.49
C ALA A 164 3.60 -2.29 -11.86
N ILE A 165 2.26 -2.28 -11.87
CA ILE A 165 1.48 -2.11 -13.10
C ILE A 165 1.89 -0.80 -13.79
N SER A 166 1.96 0.30 -13.05
CA SER A 166 2.43 1.58 -13.59
C SER A 166 3.84 1.48 -14.18
N ALA A 167 4.79 0.98 -13.43
CA ALA A 167 6.18 0.86 -13.86
C ALA A 167 6.35 0.01 -15.14
N LEU A 168 5.57 -1.07 -15.25
CA LEU A 168 5.66 -2.00 -16.39
C LEU A 168 4.89 -1.51 -17.63
N THR A 169 3.83 -0.72 -17.46
CA THR A 169 2.92 -0.40 -18.57
C THR A 169 3.04 1.04 -19.05
N THR A 170 3.31 2.00 -18.16
CA THR A 170 3.19 3.43 -18.49
C THR A 170 4.07 3.85 -19.66
N VAL A 171 5.37 3.54 -19.61
CA VAL A 171 6.30 3.91 -20.70
C VAL A 171 5.92 3.20 -22.01
N ARG A 172 5.60 1.90 -21.95
CA ARG A 172 5.18 1.13 -23.13
C ARG A 172 3.91 1.68 -23.79
N LEU A 173 2.96 2.14 -22.98
CA LEU A 173 1.71 2.75 -23.47
C LEU A 173 1.96 4.11 -24.11
N VAL A 174 2.91 4.89 -23.58
CA VAL A 174 3.33 6.15 -24.21
C VAL A 174 4.02 5.87 -25.55
N ASP A 175 4.92 4.90 -25.62
CA ASP A 175 5.65 4.57 -26.83
C ASP A 175 4.75 3.95 -27.91
N ALA A 176 3.70 3.21 -27.52
CA ALA A 176 2.73 2.62 -28.42
C ALA A 176 1.65 3.61 -28.91
N GLY A 177 1.46 4.72 -28.21
CA GLY A 177 0.43 5.71 -28.51
C GLY A 177 0.95 7.14 -28.41
N ASN A 178 0.62 7.78 -27.30
CA ASN A 178 1.11 9.11 -26.94
C ASN A 178 1.15 9.27 -25.41
N THR A 179 1.64 10.42 -24.96
CA THR A 179 1.76 10.71 -23.51
C THR A 179 0.43 10.63 -22.76
N ALA A 180 -0.71 10.91 -23.42
CA ALA A 180 -2.04 10.83 -22.80
C ALA A 180 -2.54 9.39 -22.62
N THR A 181 -2.06 8.42 -23.41
CA THR A 181 -2.58 7.06 -23.45
C THR A 181 -2.65 6.37 -22.08
N PRO A 182 -1.58 6.28 -21.26
CA PRO A 182 -1.65 5.63 -19.96
C PRO A 182 -2.59 6.35 -18.99
N PHE A 183 -2.68 7.67 -19.06
CA PHE A 183 -3.58 8.46 -18.22
C PHE A 183 -5.04 8.21 -18.58
N LEU A 184 -5.38 8.20 -19.86
CA LEU A 184 -6.76 7.93 -20.32
C LEU A 184 -7.20 6.52 -19.97
N LEU A 185 -6.36 5.53 -20.19
CA LEU A 185 -6.67 4.14 -19.80
C LEU A 185 -6.86 4.00 -18.30
N CYS A 186 -6.01 4.64 -17.50
CA CYS A 186 -6.13 4.64 -16.05
C CYS A 186 -7.41 5.36 -15.60
N ALA A 187 -7.76 6.50 -16.20
CA ALA A 187 -9.00 7.23 -15.91
C ALA A 187 -10.23 6.38 -16.20
N VAL A 188 -10.27 5.69 -17.36
CA VAL A 188 -11.36 4.76 -17.71
C VAL A 188 -11.45 3.63 -16.72
N ALA A 189 -10.34 3.02 -16.34
CA ALA A 189 -10.31 1.94 -15.35
C ALA A 189 -10.83 2.40 -13.98
N LEU A 190 -10.44 3.61 -13.53
CA LEU A 190 -10.94 4.20 -12.28
C LEU A 190 -12.45 4.52 -12.36
N LEU A 191 -12.96 5.02 -13.48
CA LEU A 191 -14.39 5.28 -13.68
C LEU A 191 -15.20 3.98 -13.64
N ILE A 192 -14.75 2.95 -14.35
CA ILE A 192 -15.38 1.63 -14.31
C ILE A 192 -15.37 1.09 -12.88
N TYR A 193 -14.22 1.14 -12.20
CA TYR A 193 -14.11 0.69 -10.82
C TYR A 193 -15.04 1.48 -9.89
N ALA A 194 -15.05 2.81 -9.97
CA ALA A 194 -15.89 3.63 -9.12
C ALA A 194 -17.37 3.31 -9.30
N SER A 195 -17.80 3.06 -10.55
CA SER A 195 -19.16 2.63 -10.87
C SER A 195 -19.48 1.26 -10.25
N VAL A 196 -18.61 0.27 -10.47
CA VAL A 196 -18.76 -1.08 -9.90
C VAL A 196 -18.77 -1.02 -8.37
N ALA A 197 -17.86 -0.27 -7.77
CA ALA A 197 -17.75 -0.09 -6.33
C ALA A 197 -19.01 0.57 -5.74
N TRP A 198 -19.56 1.57 -6.40
CA TRP A 198 -20.78 2.26 -5.97
C TRP A 198 -21.97 1.31 -5.83
N TYR A 199 -22.12 0.37 -6.77
CA TYR A 199 -23.24 -0.60 -6.77
C TYR A 199 -22.99 -1.82 -5.92
N LEU A 200 -21.76 -2.33 -5.86
CA LEU A 200 -21.46 -3.63 -5.25
C LEU A 200 -20.84 -3.52 -3.84
N LEU A 201 -20.08 -2.47 -3.53
CA LEU A 201 -19.51 -2.36 -2.19
C LEU A 201 -20.58 -2.15 -1.12
N ARG A 202 -20.39 -2.81 0.00
CA ARG A 202 -21.22 -2.70 1.21
C ARG A 202 -20.32 -2.58 2.43
N ASP A 203 -20.69 -1.77 3.37
CA ASP A 203 -20.04 -1.76 4.68
C ASP A 203 -20.44 -3.02 5.47
N ALA A 204 -19.60 -3.41 6.42
CA ALA A 204 -19.84 -4.60 7.23
C ALA A 204 -21.14 -4.44 8.05
N PRO A 205 -21.90 -5.52 8.23
CA PRO A 205 -23.11 -5.52 9.07
C PRO A 205 -22.77 -5.04 10.50
N GLY A 206 -23.63 -4.20 11.08
CA GLY A 206 -23.45 -3.69 12.43
C GLY A 206 -22.46 -2.52 12.57
N ARG A 207 -21.92 -2.00 11.45
CA ARG A 207 -21.10 -0.79 11.49
C ARG A 207 -21.89 0.39 12.05
N THR A 208 -21.39 0.97 13.15
CA THR A 208 -21.93 2.20 13.74
C THR A 208 -21.02 3.38 13.37
N PRO A 209 -21.52 4.36 12.58
CA PRO A 209 -20.74 5.56 12.31
C PRO A 209 -20.45 6.32 13.62
N PRO A 210 -19.22 6.79 13.83
CA PRO A 210 -18.88 7.56 15.01
C PRO A 210 -19.57 8.93 15.00
N THR A 211 -20.01 9.37 16.16
CA THR A 211 -20.66 10.68 16.37
C THR A 211 -19.65 11.82 16.52
N GLU A 212 -18.40 11.50 16.88
CA GLU A 212 -17.32 12.47 17.07
C GLU A 212 -16.92 13.18 15.76
N SER A 213 -16.47 14.44 15.88
CA SER A 213 -15.90 15.17 14.73
C SER A 213 -14.57 14.53 14.27
N VAL A 214 -14.27 14.69 12.98
CA VAL A 214 -13.00 14.19 12.40
C VAL A 214 -11.79 14.77 13.11
N THR A 215 -11.81 16.08 13.43
CA THR A 215 -10.71 16.76 14.13
C THR A 215 -10.51 16.25 15.55
N ALA A 216 -11.60 16.03 16.32
CA ALA A 216 -11.52 15.45 17.65
C ALA A 216 -10.90 14.05 17.61
N ARG A 217 -11.31 13.24 16.65
CA ARG A 217 -10.80 11.91 16.40
C ARG A 217 -9.30 11.90 16.07
N LEU A 218 -8.84 12.76 15.17
CA LEU A 218 -7.42 12.90 14.84
C LEU A 218 -6.59 13.31 16.06
N ASN A 219 -7.09 14.28 16.84
CA ASN A 219 -6.41 14.73 18.06
C ASN A 219 -6.33 13.65 19.14
N GLN A 220 -7.35 12.80 19.26
CA GLN A 220 -7.30 11.64 20.15
C GLN A 220 -6.33 10.58 19.64
N THR A 221 -6.31 10.29 18.33
CA THR A 221 -5.46 9.28 17.71
C THR A 221 -3.98 9.63 17.82
N VAL A 222 -3.59 10.89 17.62
CA VAL A 222 -2.20 11.34 17.77
C VAL A 222 -1.68 11.22 19.20
N ARG A 223 -2.56 11.20 20.20
CA ARG A 223 -2.18 11.04 21.61
C ARG A 223 -2.04 9.58 22.05
N LEU A 224 -2.43 8.62 21.19
CA LEU A 224 -2.29 7.20 21.50
C LEU A 224 -0.84 6.73 21.33
N PRO A 225 -0.16 6.23 22.38
CA PRO A 225 1.20 5.68 22.23
C PRO A 225 1.25 4.55 21.20
N ALA A 226 0.20 3.74 21.10
CA ALA A 226 0.06 2.68 20.12
C ALA A 226 0.16 3.17 18.66
N THR A 227 -0.35 4.38 18.36
CA THR A 227 -0.23 5.00 17.02
C THR A 227 1.23 5.23 16.66
N TRP A 228 2.03 5.77 17.57
CA TRP A 228 3.45 6.05 17.33
C TRP A 228 4.29 4.79 17.27
N ALA A 229 4.02 3.81 18.13
CA ALA A 229 4.72 2.52 18.09
C ALA A 229 4.46 1.80 16.74
N ALA A 230 3.20 1.69 16.31
CA ALA A 230 2.86 1.11 15.02
C ALA A 230 3.42 1.93 13.83
N SER A 231 3.45 3.28 13.97
CA SER A 231 4.07 4.16 12.97
C SER A 231 5.56 3.91 12.81
N ALA A 232 6.31 3.75 13.91
CA ALA A 232 7.73 3.41 13.87
C ALA A 232 7.97 2.05 13.22
N LEU A 233 7.20 1.03 13.59
CA LEU A 233 7.29 -0.32 13.00
C LEU A 233 7.01 -0.30 11.49
N TYR A 234 6.01 0.48 11.06
CA TYR A 234 5.67 0.58 9.64
C TYR A 234 6.65 1.47 8.87
N ALA A 235 7.22 2.51 9.49
CA ALA A 235 8.28 3.30 8.88
C ALA A 235 9.52 2.45 8.57
N VAL A 236 9.86 1.46 9.42
CA VAL A 236 10.95 0.52 9.15
C VAL A 236 10.53 -0.50 8.08
N SER A 237 9.41 -1.18 8.25
CA SER A 237 9.03 -2.30 7.35
C SER A 237 8.62 -1.80 5.96
N PHE A 238 7.73 -0.81 5.86
CA PHE A 238 7.29 -0.27 4.58
C PHE A 238 8.23 0.81 4.05
N GLY A 239 8.73 1.69 4.91
CA GLY A 239 9.72 2.69 4.52
C GLY A 239 11.01 2.03 4.00
N GLY A 240 11.51 1.00 4.68
CA GLY A 240 12.62 0.18 4.19
C GLY A 240 12.33 -0.47 2.83
N PHE A 241 11.13 -1.04 2.64
CA PHE A 241 10.70 -1.55 1.34
C PHE A 241 10.74 -0.45 0.26
N VAL A 242 10.22 0.75 0.53
CA VAL A 242 10.23 1.86 -0.43
C VAL A 242 11.65 2.32 -0.71
N ALA A 243 12.49 2.48 0.31
CA ALA A 243 13.90 2.86 0.16
C ALA A 243 14.65 1.86 -0.75
N PHE A 244 14.53 0.56 -0.47
CA PHE A 244 15.17 -0.46 -1.32
C PHE A 244 14.59 -0.47 -2.73
N SER A 245 13.28 -0.26 -2.92
CA SER A 245 12.67 -0.19 -4.24
C SER A 245 13.23 0.96 -5.09
N VAL A 246 13.65 2.06 -4.46
CA VAL A 246 14.20 3.23 -5.14
C VAL A 246 15.71 3.11 -5.33
N TYR A 247 16.44 2.75 -4.27
CA TYR A 247 17.91 2.81 -4.26
C TYR A 247 18.59 1.52 -4.69
N LEU A 248 17.92 0.36 -4.66
CA LEU A 248 18.51 -0.93 -4.99
C LEU A 248 19.13 -0.98 -6.40
N PRO A 249 18.51 -0.44 -7.48
CA PRO A 249 19.16 -0.44 -8.78
C PRO A 249 20.49 0.30 -8.79
N SER A 250 20.56 1.48 -8.16
CA SER A 250 21.78 2.25 -8.06
C SER A 250 22.85 1.52 -7.24
N TYR A 251 22.46 0.94 -6.10
CA TYR A 251 23.34 0.15 -5.26
C TYR A 251 23.92 -1.05 -6.01
N LEU A 252 23.11 -1.82 -6.71
CA LEU A 252 23.54 -3.00 -7.47
C LEU A 252 24.51 -2.63 -8.60
N ARG A 253 24.31 -1.49 -9.24
CA ARG A 253 25.22 -1.00 -10.27
C ARG A 253 26.56 -0.53 -9.69
N THR A 254 26.54 0.16 -8.57
CA THR A 254 27.73 0.73 -7.95
C THR A 254 28.55 -0.32 -7.19
N ALA A 255 27.91 -1.21 -6.45
CA ALA A 255 28.57 -2.18 -5.60
C ALA A 255 28.96 -3.48 -6.33
N TYR A 256 28.21 -3.85 -7.38
CA TYR A 256 28.38 -5.14 -8.10
C TYR A 256 28.59 -4.98 -9.61
N ASP A 257 28.73 -3.75 -10.09
CA ASP A 257 28.99 -3.42 -11.51
C ASP A 257 27.97 -4.05 -12.49
N LEU A 258 26.69 -4.17 -12.05
CA LEU A 258 25.64 -4.74 -12.88
C LEU A 258 25.17 -3.76 -13.96
N SER A 259 24.72 -4.31 -15.09
CA SER A 259 24.03 -3.52 -16.10
C SER A 259 22.74 -2.90 -15.56
N GLN A 260 22.29 -1.80 -16.16
CA GLN A 260 21.04 -1.14 -15.76
C GLN A 260 19.83 -2.09 -15.85
N THR A 261 19.79 -2.91 -16.89
CA THR A 261 18.71 -3.89 -17.11
C THR A 261 18.70 -4.98 -16.05
N ASP A 262 19.86 -5.54 -15.69
CA ASP A 262 19.97 -6.60 -14.69
C ASP A 262 19.62 -6.06 -13.28
N ALA A 263 20.12 -4.89 -12.94
CA ALA A 263 19.77 -4.21 -11.68
C ALA A 263 18.25 -3.93 -11.58
N ALA A 264 17.61 -3.46 -12.65
CA ALA A 264 16.17 -3.21 -12.69
C ALA A 264 15.36 -4.53 -12.56
N ASN A 265 15.78 -5.61 -13.21
CA ASN A 265 15.12 -6.90 -13.10
C ASN A 265 15.18 -7.47 -11.68
N ARG A 266 16.33 -7.34 -11.00
CA ARG A 266 16.51 -7.78 -9.62
C ARG A 266 15.67 -6.95 -8.65
N MET A 267 15.60 -5.63 -8.87
CA MET A 267 14.70 -4.76 -8.11
C MET A 267 13.23 -5.15 -8.30
N ALA A 268 12.81 -5.45 -9.52
CA ALA A 268 11.44 -5.91 -9.78
C ALA A 268 11.14 -7.22 -9.05
N GLY A 269 12.10 -8.17 -9.01
CA GLY A 269 11.99 -9.40 -8.22
C GLY A 269 11.87 -9.14 -6.71
N PHE A 270 12.65 -8.20 -6.18
CA PHE A 270 12.58 -7.76 -4.78
C PHE A 270 11.19 -7.21 -4.45
N VAL A 271 10.66 -6.30 -5.27
CA VAL A 271 9.33 -5.69 -5.09
C VAL A 271 8.24 -6.76 -5.14
N LEU A 272 8.28 -7.64 -6.13
CA LEU A 272 7.28 -8.69 -6.28
C LEU A 272 7.25 -9.63 -5.07
N LEU A 273 8.42 -10.07 -4.60
CA LEU A 273 8.52 -10.91 -3.42
C LEU A 273 7.96 -10.20 -2.18
N ALA A 274 8.32 -8.94 -1.95
CA ALA A 274 7.82 -8.18 -0.82
C ALA A 274 6.29 -8.01 -0.86
N VAL A 275 5.70 -7.77 -2.04
CA VAL A 275 4.24 -7.67 -2.20
C VAL A 275 3.55 -8.99 -1.87
N VAL A 276 4.07 -10.12 -2.37
CA VAL A 276 3.51 -11.45 -2.13
C VAL A 276 3.67 -11.88 -0.66
N MET A 277 4.71 -11.43 0.02
CA MET A 277 4.94 -11.75 1.43
C MET A 277 4.04 -10.98 2.41
N ARG A 278 3.29 -9.96 1.97
CA ARG A 278 2.33 -9.25 2.84
C ARG A 278 1.20 -10.14 3.37
N PRO A 279 0.49 -10.90 2.52
CA PRO A 279 -0.49 -11.88 3.02
C PRO A 279 0.13 -12.93 3.95
N VAL A 280 1.35 -13.36 3.65
CA VAL A 280 2.06 -14.33 4.49
C VAL A 280 2.32 -13.76 5.89
N GLY A 281 2.81 -12.52 5.97
CA GLY A 281 3.02 -11.83 7.25
C GLY A 281 1.73 -11.62 8.04
N GLY A 282 0.65 -11.24 7.34
CA GLY A 282 -0.68 -11.12 7.96
C GLY A 282 -1.22 -12.46 8.47
N TRP A 283 -1.08 -13.53 7.69
CA TRP A 283 -1.46 -14.88 8.10
C TRP A 283 -0.62 -15.39 9.29
N LEU A 284 0.68 -15.14 9.29
CA LEU A 284 1.54 -15.48 10.42
C LEU A 284 1.11 -14.72 11.69
N ALA A 285 0.75 -13.44 11.55
CA ALA A 285 0.25 -12.64 12.66
C ALA A 285 -1.09 -13.15 13.23
N ASP A 286 -1.97 -13.68 12.37
CA ASP A 286 -3.21 -14.34 12.81
C ASP A 286 -2.93 -15.66 13.58
N ARG A 287 -1.80 -16.34 13.28
CA ARG A 287 -1.48 -17.65 13.85
C ARG A 287 -0.59 -17.60 15.09
N PHE A 288 0.39 -16.70 15.13
CA PHE A 288 1.46 -16.65 16.13
C PHE A 288 1.45 -15.37 16.98
N ASP A 289 0.53 -14.48 16.79
CA ASP A 289 0.45 -13.08 17.22
C ASP A 289 1.31 -12.09 16.43
N ALA A 290 0.80 -10.86 16.30
CA ALA A 290 1.44 -9.83 15.49
C ALA A 290 2.77 -9.31 16.08
N PRO A 291 2.93 -9.09 17.40
CA PRO A 291 4.19 -8.66 17.99
C PRO A 291 5.34 -9.65 17.76
N THR A 292 5.10 -10.96 17.91
CA THR A 292 6.12 -12.00 17.69
C THR A 292 6.55 -12.03 16.22
N VAL A 293 5.62 -11.98 15.29
CA VAL A 293 5.93 -11.95 13.85
C VAL A 293 6.71 -10.69 13.48
N LEU A 294 6.33 -9.53 14.03
CA LEU A 294 7.06 -8.27 13.82
C LEU A 294 8.49 -8.34 14.37
N ALA A 295 8.67 -8.86 15.58
CA ALA A 295 10.01 -9.04 16.14
C ALA A 295 10.87 -9.94 15.25
N ALA A 296 10.35 -11.08 14.81
CA ALA A 296 11.07 -12.02 13.93
C ALA A 296 11.42 -11.37 12.58
N THR A 297 10.48 -10.66 11.94
CA THR A 297 10.73 -10.00 10.66
C THR A 297 11.73 -8.86 10.80
N LEU A 298 11.67 -8.05 11.87
CA LEU A 298 12.63 -6.98 12.10
C LEU A 298 14.03 -7.52 12.41
N CYS A 299 14.14 -8.60 13.17
CA CYS A 299 15.42 -9.30 13.37
C CYS A 299 16.00 -9.80 12.04
N ALA A 300 15.17 -10.39 11.17
CA ALA A 300 15.60 -10.83 9.85
C ALA A 300 16.07 -9.66 8.99
N VAL A 301 15.38 -8.49 9.05
CA VAL A 301 15.81 -7.27 8.37
C VAL A 301 17.18 -6.82 8.87
N VAL A 302 17.38 -6.74 10.19
CA VAL A 302 18.69 -6.34 10.78
C VAL A 302 19.80 -7.28 10.34
N ILE A 303 19.59 -8.59 10.44
CA ILE A 303 20.61 -9.58 10.04
C ILE A 303 20.94 -9.45 8.55
N ALA A 304 19.94 -9.43 7.68
CA ALA A 304 20.15 -9.38 6.25
C ALA A 304 20.74 -8.03 5.79
N ALA A 305 20.34 -6.91 6.41
CA ALA A 305 20.94 -5.60 6.17
C ALA A 305 22.40 -5.54 6.64
N SER A 306 22.72 -6.13 7.79
CA SER A 306 24.11 -6.23 8.29
C SER A 306 24.98 -7.06 7.34
N VAL A 307 24.46 -8.15 6.78
CA VAL A 307 25.16 -8.93 5.74
C VAL A 307 25.39 -8.06 4.50
N GLN A 308 24.38 -7.32 4.02
CA GLN A 308 24.54 -6.44 2.85
C GLN A 308 25.53 -5.29 3.10
N ALA A 309 25.64 -4.79 4.32
CA ALA A 309 26.59 -3.75 4.67
C ALA A 309 28.07 -4.19 4.50
N THR A 310 28.34 -5.50 4.51
CA THR A 310 29.67 -6.06 4.25
C THR A 310 29.98 -6.23 2.75
N THR A 311 29.01 -5.86 1.86
CA THR A 311 29.13 -6.05 0.40
C THR A 311 29.65 -7.44 0.01
N PRO A 312 28.97 -8.54 0.45
CA PRO A 312 29.42 -9.89 0.13
C PRO A 312 29.27 -10.17 -1.36
N ASP A 313 29.89 -11.24 -1.87
CA ASP A 313 29.66 -11.69 -3.22
C ASP A 313 28.16 -11.78 -3.52
N LEU A 314 27.75 -11.25 -4.69
CA LEU A 314 26.33 -11.15 -5.04
C LEU A 314 25.65 -12.53 -5.07
N ALA A 315 26.34 -13.55 -5.59
CA ALA A 315 25.87 -14.92 -5.58
C ALA A 315 26.81 -15.81 -4.74
N PRO A 316 26.30 -16.58 -3.76
CA PRO A 316 24.89 -16.68 -3.39
C PRO A 316 24.48 -15.72 -2.25
N ILE A 317 25.43 -15.20 -1.45
CA ILE A 317 25.16 -14.57 -0.13
C ILE A 317 24.38 -13.27 -0.31
N GLY A 318 24.84 -12.35 -1.18
CA GLY A 318 24.16 -11.08 -1.43
C GLY A 318 22.74 -11.26 -1.95
N THR A 319 22.55 -12.20 -2.89
CA THR A 319 21.21 -12.52 -3.42
C THR A 319 20.28 -13.04 -2.32
N LEU A 320 20.76 -13.98 -1.49
CA LEU A 320 19.97 -14.52 -0.39
C LEU A 320 19.59 -13.42 0.62
N ALA A 321 20.52 -12.55 0.98
CA ALA A 321 20.26 -11.44 1.89
C ALA A 321 19.21 -10.46 1.31
N PHE A 322 19.23 -10.14 0.00
CA PHE A 322 18.17 -9.34 -0.63
C PHE A 322 16.81 -10.03 -0.63
N LEU A 323 16.76 -11.34 -0.87
CA LEU A 323 15.51 -12.11 -0.80
C LEU A 323 14.95 -12.14 0.62
N VAL A 324 15.81 -12.33 1.64
CA VAL A 324 15.40 -12.26 3.06
C VAL A 324 14.88 -10.85 3.40
N LEU A 325 15.58 -9.78 2.97
CA LEU A 325 15.13 -8.41 3.16
C LEU A 325 13.74 -8.18 2.54
N ALA A 326 13.56 -8.57 1.28
CA ALA A 326 12.28 -8.41 0.58
C ALA A 326 11.15 -9.14 1.32
N ALA A 327 11.39 -10.40 1.68
CA ALA A 327 10.41 -11.23 2.38
C ALA A 327 10.08 -10.67 3.77
N ALA A 328 11.09 -10.27 4.54
CA ALA A 328 10.92 -9.75 5.89
C ALA A 328 10.23 -8.38 5.91
N LEU A 329 10.62 -7.46 5.02
CA LEU A 329 9.96 -6.15 4.90
C LEU A 329 8.51 -6.28 4.44
N GLY A 330 8.24 -7.18 3.49
CA GLY A 330 6.88 -7.49 3.04
C GLY A 330 6.03 -8.09 4.15
N ALA A 331 6.50 -9.15 4.80
CA ALA A 331 5.79 -9.81 5.89
C ALA A 331 5.58 -8.87 7.09
N GLY A 332 6.61 -8.10 7.48
CA GLY A 332 6.52 -7.08 8.53
C GLY A 332 5.47 -6.02 8.24
N SER A 333 5.38 -5.59 6.98
CA SER A 333 4.33 -4.65 6.55
C SER A 333 2.92 -5.23 6.71
N GLY A 334 2.71 -6.52 6.39
CA GLY A 334 1.43 -7.20 6.59
C GLY A 334 1.10 -7.36 8.06
N ALA A 335 2.05 -7.82 8.88
CA ALA A 335 1.89 -8.01 10.32
C ALA A 335 1.62 -6.68 11.06
N THR A 336 2.21 -5.55 10.59
CA THR A 336 1.95 -4.24 11.21
C THR A 336 0.47 -3.87 11.16
N PHE A 337 -0.23 -4.11 10.05
CA PHE A 337 -1.65 -3.76 9.96
C PHE A 337 -2.55 -4.80 10.63
N ALA A 338 -2.12 -6.05 10.77
CA ALA A 338 -2.76 -7.00 11.68
C ALA A 338 -2.69 -6.48 13.13
N LEU A 339 -1.52 -5.99 13.56
CA LEU A 339 -1.37 -5.34 14.87
C LEU A 339 -2.25 -4.11 15.01
N VAL A 340 -2.28 -3.21 14.02
CA VAL A 340 -3.12 -2.00 14.04
C VAL A 340 -4.60 -2.35 14.23
N ALA A 341 -5.10 -3.38 13.55
CA ALA A 341 -6.49 -3.82 13.69
C ALA A 341 -6.81 -4.30 15.12
N LEU A 342 -5.83 -4.88 15.83
CA LEU A 342 -5.99 -5.37 17.21
C LEU A 342 -5.87 -4.26 18.25
N ILE A 343 -4.93 -3.32 18.09
CA ILE A 343 -4.62 -2.32 19.13
C ILE A 343 -5.39 -1.01 18.97
N ALA A 344 -5.94 -0.74 17.77
CA ALA A 344 -6.71 0.47 17.54
C ALA A 344 -8.03 0.43 18.31
N PRO A 345 -8.40 1.51 19.03
CA PRO A 345 -9.70 1.58 19.68
C PRO A 345 -10.84 1.40 18.69
N ALA A 346 -11.95 0.82 19.14
CA ALA A 346 -13.14 0.61 18.34
C ALA A 346 -13.55 1.90 17.61
N GLY A 347 -13.81 1.80 16.31
CA GLY A 347 -14.16 2.92 15.44
C GLY A 347 -13.02 3.91 15.12
N LYS A 348 -11.76 3.63 15.46
CA LYS A 348 -10.58 4.47 15.16
C LYS A 348 -9.53 3.76 14.30
N VAL A 349 -9.82 2.58 13.80
CA VAL A 349 -8.88 1.79 12.98
C VAL A 349 -8.41 2.59 11.76
N GLY A 350 -9.31 3.31 11.08
CA GLY A 350 -8.97 4.13 9.93
C GLY A 350 -8.09 5.33 10.29
N ALA A 351 -8.39 6.04 11.38
CA ALA A 351 -7.57 7.15 11.84
C ALA A 351 -6.16 6.68 12.23
N VAL A 352 -6.03 5.57 12.99
CA VAL A 352 -4.71 4.98 13.33
C VAL A 352 -3.99 4.53 12.06
N THR A 353 -4.66 3.82 11.15
CA THR A 353 -4.12 3.40 9.84
C THR A 353 -3.61 4.60 9.04
N GLY A 354 -4.32 5.73 9.09
CA GLY A 354 -3.90 6.96 8.41
C GLY A 354 -2.54 7.47 8.89
N PHE A 355 -2.34 7.56 10.22
CA PHE A 355 -1.06 7.97 10.81
C PHE A 355 0.05 6.95 10.52
N VAL A 356 -0.20 5.67 10.75
CA VAL A 356 0.75 4.59 10.49
C VAL A 356 1.13 4.54 9.02
N GLY A 357 0.13 4.64 8.13
CA GLY A 357 0.36 4.67 6.69
C GLY A 357 1.13 5.89 6.19
N ALA A 358 0.93 7.06 6.83
CA ALA A 358 1.70 8.27 6.55
C ALA A 358 3.16 8.10 6.95
N ALA A 359 3.42 7.60 8.15
CA ALA A 359 4.77 7.34 8.65
C ALA A 359 5.54 6.36 7.74
N GLY A 360 4.88 5.27 7.30
CA GLY A 360 5.49 4.33 6.37
C GLY A 360 5.83 4.94 5.01
N GLY A 361 4.93 5.76 4.45
CA GLY A 361 5.19 6.44 3.18
C GLY A 361 6.34 7.45 3.28
N LEU A 362 6.40 8.20 4.38
CA LEU A 362 7.49 9.17 4.63
C LEU A 362 8.81 8.48 5.00
N GLY A 363 8.75 7.30 5.65
CA GLY A 363 9.95 6.54 6.02
C GLY A 363 10.82 6.13 4.83
N GLY A 364 10.24 6.02 3.63
CA GLY A 364 10.98 5.73 2.40
C GLY A 364 11.84 6.87 1.87
N PHE A 365 11.68 8.10 2.40
CA PHE A 365 12.53 9.25 2.04
C PHE A 365 13.74 9.40 2.94
N VAL A 366 13.79 8.66 4.05
CA VAL A 366 14.93 8.66 4.97
C VAL A 366 15.75 7.41 4.64
N PRO A 367 16.90 7.54 3.98
CA PRO A 367 17.74 6.39 3.64
C PRO A 367 18.36 5.73 4.88
#